data_928fa89d104b5b8fe36d3e5bdb7d82c0
#
_entry.id   928fa89d104b5b8fe36d3e5bdb7d82c0
#
_cell.length_a   1.000
_cell.length_b   1.000
_cell.length_c   1.000
_cell.angle_alpha   90.00
_cell.angle_beta   90.00
_cell.angle_gamma   90.00
#
_symmetry.space_group_name_H-M   'P 1'
#
loop_
_entity.id
_entity.type
_entity.pdbx_description
1 polymer ?
#
loop_
_entity_poly.entity_id
_entity_poly.type
_entity_poly.pdbx_seq_one_letter_code
_entity_poly.pdbx_strand_id
1 'polypeptide(L)'
;KETYLSRDFRETAAQCFPSQAKELNAFFDARLNVLLAENADASKEKQYHLKRQILPGIAAYETLQRVMPKEEALQTVHGYVEELARTSHKQLAALLRIPGLYRLVPGVFVKSTRSVFGPAAGFDSKELQVGNGIWRVDMMKCPYHDTCVAYGCPELCCCFCDSDDISYAGLHPKLIWHRTKTLGRG
;
A
#
# COMPACT_ATOMS: atom_id res chain seq x y z
N LYS A 1 3.16 13.91 10.54
CA LYS A 1 4.43 13.24 10.19
C LYS A 1 4.37 12.87 8.72
N GLU A 2 5.39 13.24 7.97
CA GLU A 2 5.51 12.93 6.55
C GLU A 2 5.46 11.42 6.29
N THR A 3 4.75 11.00 5.24
CA THR A 3 4.69 9.60 4.83
C THR A 3 5.88 9.25 3.94
N TYR A 4 6.19 7.96 3.79
CA TYR A 4 7.24 7.52 2.87
C TYR A 4 6.94 7.92 1.41
N LEU A 5 5.67 7.81 0.98
CA LEU A 5 5.25 8.24 -0.37
C LEU A 5 5.46 9.73 -0.60
N SER A 6 5.17 10.56 0.41
CA SER A 6 5.40 12.01 0.32
C SER A 6 6.90 12.34 0.23
N ARG A 7 7.73 11.65 1.01
CA ARG A 7 9.19 11.80 0.98
C ARG A 7 9.75 11.38 -0.38
N ASP A 8 9.42 10.18 -0.83
CA ASP A 8 9.97 9.60 -2.07
C ASP A 8 9.52 10.43 -3.29
N PHE A 9 8.28 10.96 -3.28
CA PHE A 9 7.82 11.93 -4.27
C PHE A 9 8.70 13.19 -4.28
N ARG A 10 8.98 13.78 -3.11
CA ARG A 10 9.81 15.01 -3.03
C ARG A 10 11.24 14.77 -3.48
N GLU A 11 11.80 13.62 -3.15
CA GLU A 11 13.13 13.19 -3.61
C GLU A 11 13.15 13.07 -5.14
N THR A 12 12.13 12.44 -5.74
CA THR A 12 11.99 12.35 -7.20
C THR A 12 11.83 13.73 -7.85
N ALA A 13 11.00 14.60 -7.29
CA ALA A 13 10.83 15.97 -7.79
C ALA A 13 12.15 16.74 -7.77
N ALA A 14 12.93 16.62 -6.69
CA ALA A 14 14.19 17.30 -6.55
C ALA A 14 15.29 16.75 -7.50
N GLN A 15 15.32 15.44 -7.71
CA GLN A 15 16.36 14.79 -8.51
C GLN A 15 16.06 14.81 -10.01
N CYS A 16 14.81 14.52 -10.41
CA CYS A 16 14.44 14.39 -11.81
C CYS A 16 13.93 15.71 -12.42
N PHE A 17 13.37 16.61 -11.60
CA PHE A 17 12.74 17.85 -12.06
C PHE A 17 13.19 19.07 -11.25
N PRO A 18 14.50 19.33 -11.08
CA PRO A 18 15.00 20.34 -10.15
C PRO A 18 14.47 21.76 -10.41
N SER A 19 14.26 22.13 -11.68
CA SER A 19 13.70 23.43 -12.07
C SER A 19 12.21 23.59 -11.74
N GLN A 20 11.47 22.49 -11.62
CA GLN A 20 10.03 22.46 -11.35
C GLN A 20 9.70 21.92 -9.95
N ALA A 21 10.70 21.48 -9.19
CA ALA A 21 10.50 20.79 -7.90
C ALA A 21 9.65 21.61 -6.92
N LYS A 22 9.83 22.91 -6.87
CA LYS A 22 9.04 23.80 -6.00
C LYS A 22 7.57 23.82 -6.39
N GLU A 23 7.27 23.90 -7.69
CA GLU A 23 5.91 23.91 -8.21
C GLU A 23 5.23 22.54 -7.99
N LEU A 24 5.94 21.46 -8.31
CA LEU A 24 5.44 20.09 -8.11
C LEU A 24 5.13 19.82 -6.62
N ASN A 25 6.00 20.22 -5.71
CA ASN A 25 5.75 20.08 -4.28
C ASN A 25 4.54 20.90 -3.83
N ALA A 26 4.38 22.11 -4.32
CA ALA A 26 3.21 22.95 -4.00
C ALA A 26 1.90 22.32 -4.51
N PHE A 27 1.92 21.77 -5.74
CA PHE A 27 0.75 21.08 -6.30
C PHE A 27 0.42 19.79 -5.52
N PHE A 28 1.41 19.00 -5.22
CA PHE A 28 1.26 17.78 -4.39
C PHE A 28 0.63 18.11 -3.04
N ASP A 29 1.14 19.11 -2.34
CA ASP A 29 0.62 19.52 -1.03
C ASP A 29 -0.81 20.03 -1.11
N ALA A 30 -1.12 20.85 -2.10
CA ALA A 30 -2.47 21.37 -2.34
C ALA A 30 -3.43 20.20 -2.62
N ARG A 31 -3.05 19.28 -3.50
CA ARG A 31 -3.88 18.12 -3.84
C ARG A 31 -4.07 17.17 -2.67
N LEU A 32 -3.01 16.86 -1.93
CA LEU A 32 -3.09 16.01 -0.74
C LEU A 32 -4.02 16.62 0.32
N ASN A 33 -3.97 17.93 0.53
CA ASN A 33 -4.86 18.62 1.47
C ASN A 33 -6.33 18.51 1.05
N VAL A 34 -6.64 18.65 -0.24
CA VAL A 34 -8.00 18.44 -0.77
C VAL A 34 -8.47 17.01 -0.51
N LEU A 35 -7.65 16.01 -0.89
CA LEU A 35 -7.96 14.61 -0.67
C LEU A 35 -8.20 14.27 0.81
N LEU A 36 -7.40 14.84 1.70
CA LEU A 36 -7.56 14.65 3.15
C LEU A 36 -8.86 15.27 3.67
N ALA A 37 -9.24 16.45 3.18
CA ALA A 37 -10.47 17.12 3.56
C ALA A 37 -11.71 16.35 3.08
N GLU A 38 -11.70 15.89 1.82
CA GLU A 38 -12.79 15.10 1.24
C GLU A 38 -13.03 13.76 1.96
N ASN A 39 -12.03 13.24 2.67
CA ASN A 39 -12.09 11.99 3.40
C ASN A 39 -12.07 12.17 4.93
N ALA A 40 -12.32 13.38 5.43
CA ALA A 40 -12.21 13.69 6.87
C ALA A 40 -13.17 12.88 7.75
N ASP A 41 -14.35 12.55 7.23
CA ASP A 41 -15.40 11.83 7.97
C ASP A 41 -15.22 10.31 8.03
N ALA A 42 -14.15 9.77 7.39
CA ALA A 42 -13.86 8.34 7.46
C ALA A 42 -13.49 7.91 8.90
N SER A 43 -13.80 6.64 9.25
CA SER A 43 -13.42 6.05 10.54
C SER A 43 -11.91 6.19 10.81
N LYS A 44 -11.51 6.16 12.08
CA LYS A 44 -10.07 6.24 12.47
C LYS A 44 -9.25 5.14 11.82
N GLU A 45 -9.80 3.95 11.73
CA GLU A 45 -9.17 2.77 11.13
C GLU A 45 -8.99 2.98 9.62
N LYS A 46 -10.00 3.49 8.91
CA LYS A 46 -9.89 3.83 7.48
C LYS A 46 -8.94 4.99 7.26
N GLN A 47 -8.95 6.00 8.11
CA GLN A 47 -8.01 7.13 8.07
C GLN A 47 -6.55 6.69 8.17
N TYR A 48 -6.26 5.60 8.87
CA TYR A 48 -4.91 5.04 8.93
C TYR A 48 -4.38 4.67 7.53
N HIS A 49 -5.18 3.97 6.73
CA HIS A 49 -4.82 3.58 5.36
C HIS A 49 -4.82 4.79 4.40
N LEU A 50 -5.87 5.62 4.48
CA LEU A 50 -6.01 6.80 3.65
C LEU A 50 -4.81 7.74 3.79
N LYS A 51 -4.47 8.15 5.02
CA LYS A 51 -3.42 9.15 5.27
C LYS A 51 -2.01 8.63 5.05
N ARG A 52 -1.77 7.35 5.24
CA ARG A 52 -0.42 6.79 5.17
C ARG A 52 -0.01 6.33 3.78
N GLN A 53 -0.97 5.87 2.97
CA GLN A 53 -0.68 5.25 1.69
C GLN A 53 -1.58 5.75 0.55
N ILE A 54 -2.91 5.62 0.67
CA ILE A 54 -3.80 5.79 -0.46
C ILE A 54 -3.76 7.24 -0.99
N LEU A 55 -4.07 8.22 -0.14
CA LEU A 55 -4.17 9.62 -0.57
C LEU A 55 -2.82 10.22 -0.97
N PRO A 56 -1.70 9.97 -0.24
CA PRO A 56 -0.39 10.39 -0.72
C PRO A 56 0.01 9.73 -2.05
N GLY A 57 -0.36 8.46 -2.27
CA GLY A 57 -0.13 7.77 -3.54
C GLY A 57 -0.89 8.41 -4.70
N ILE A 58 -2.18 8.72 -4.49
CA ILE A 58 -3.01 9.42 -5.48
C ILE A 58 -2.43 10.81 -5.77
N ALA A 59 -2.10 11.60 -4.75
CA ALA A 59 -1.52 12.92 -4.92
C ALA A 59 -0.19 12.89 -5.69
N ALA A 60 0.69 11.92 -5.39
CA ALA A 60 1.95 11.73 -6.10
C ALA A 60 1.70 11.36 -7.57
N TYR A 61 0.82 10.40 -7.81
CA TYR A 61 0.48 9.92 -9.14
C TYR A 61 -0.08 11.04 -10.05
N GLU A 62 -1.08 11.79 -9.55
CA GLU A 62 -1.66 12.90 -10.29
C GLU A 62 -0.65 14.04 -10.53
N THR A 63 0.22 14.30 -9.55
CA THR A 63 1.24 15.36 -9.69
C THR A 63 2.29 14.97 -10.73
N LEU A 64 2.77 13.73 -10.72
CA LEU A 64 3.75 13.25 -11.69
C LEU A 64 3.23 13.26 -13.13
N GLN A 65 1.94 13.02 -13.35
CA GLN A 65 1.31 13.11 -14.67
C GLN A 65 1.38 14.52 -15.29
N ARG A 66 1.72 15.55 -14.54
CA ARG A 66 1.94 16.91 -15.08
C ARG A 66 3.27 17.05 -15.83
N VAL A 67 4.22 16.17 -15.55
CA VAL A 67 5.61 16.26 -16.06
C VAL A 67 6.09 15.00 -16.76
N MET A 68 5.29 13.92 -16.74
CA MET A 68 5.62 12.66 -17.41
C MET A 68 4.36 11.95 -17.88
N PRO A 69 4.45 11.00 -18.84
CA PRO A 69 3.34 10.17 -19.27
C PRO A 69 2.72 9.37 -18.11
N LYS A 70 1.43 9.06 -18.24
CA LYS A 70 0.65 8.33 -17.23
C LYS A 70 1.30 7.04 -16.79
N GLU A 71 1.81 6.27 -17.72
CA GLU A 71 2.47 4.97 -17.50
C GLU A 71 3.76 5.13 -16.69
N GLU A 72 4.56 6.16 -16.99
CA GLU A 72 5.79 6.46 -16.25
C GLU A 72 5.49 6.93 -14.82
N ALA A 73 4.45 7.76 -14.65
CA ALA A 73 3.98 8.20 -13.34
C ALA A 73 3.52 7.00 -12.49
N LEU A 74 2.80 6.05 -13.10
CA LEU A 74 2.38 4.82 -12.43
C LEU A 74 3.59 3.97 -11.99
N GLN A 75 4.55 3.76 -12.89
CA GLN A 75 5.77 3.01 -12.59
C GLN A 75 6.61 3.68 -11.50
N THR A 76 6.67 5.01 -11.49
CA THR A 76 7.39 5.77 -10.46
C THR A 76 6.76 5.56 -9.08
N VAL A 77 5.44 5.71 -8.96
CA VAL A 77 4.74 5.47 -7.69
C VAL A 77 4.82 3.99 -7.28
N HIS A 78 4.73 3.06 -8.24
CA HIS A 78 4.95 1.64 -7.99
C HIS A 78 6.33 1.40 -7.38
N GLY A 79 7.37 2.03 -7.91
CA GLY A 79 8.74 1.97 -7.37
C GLY A 79 8.83 2.40 -5.91
N TYR A 80 8.13 3.46 -5.49
CA TYR A 80 8.09 3.88 -4.08
C TYR A 80 7.50 2.81 -3.17
N VAL A 81 6.39 2.21 -3.61
CA VAL A 81 5.70 1.15 -2.84
C VAL A 81 6.55 -0.12 -2.78
N GLU A 82 7.20 -0.50 -3.89
CA GLU A 82 8.12 -1.64 -3.96
C GLU A 82 9.31 -1.49 -3.01
N GLU A 83 9.96 -0.33 -2.96
CA GLU A 83 11.14 -0.12 -2.12
C GLU A 83 10.79 -0.27 -0.64
N LEU A 84 9.64 0.27 -0.21
CA LEU A 84 9.14 0.04 1.14
C LEU A 84 8.87 -1.45 1.40
N ALA A 85 8.22 -2.14 0.44
CA ALA A 85 7.91 -3.56 0.56
C ALA A 85 9.18 -4.42 0.64
N ARG A 86 10.20 -4.14 -0.18
CA ARG A 86 11.52 -4.80 -0.15
C ARG A 86 12.24 -4.55 1.18
N THR A 87 12.18 -3.34 1.71
CA THR A 87 12.75 -3.00 3.01
C THR A 87 12.05 -3.78 4.13
N SER A 88 10.73 -3.84 4.10
CA SER A 88 9.93 -4.62 5.04
C SER A 88 10.25 -6.11 4.95
N HIS A 89 10.35 -6.65 3.73
CA HIS A 89 10.74 -8.04 3.49
C HIS A 89 12.11 -8.36 4.11
N LYS A 90 13.13 -7.53 3.85
CA LYS A 90 14.49 -7.72 4.40
C LYS A 90 14.48 -7.75 5.94
N GLN A 91 13.72 -6.85 6.58
CA GLN A 91 13.61 -6.79 8.03
C GLN A 91 12.90 -8.04 8.61
N LEU A 92 11.77 -8.43 8.01
CA LEU A 92 11.03 -9.62 8.42
C LEU A 92 11.85 -10.91 8.21
N ALA A 93 12.49 -11.05 7.05
CA ALA A 93 13.34 -12.21 6.75
C ALA A 93 14.53 -12.30 7.71
N ALA A 94 15.14 -11.17 8.08
CA ALA A 94 16.22 -11.16 9.08
C ALA A 94 15.73 -11.62 10.45
N LEU A 95 14.55 -11.17 10.89
CA LEU A 95 13.93 -11.58 12.15
C LEU A 95 13.61 -13.09 12.14
N LEU A 96 13.16 -13.63 11.01
CA LEU A 96 12.78 -15.04 10.87
C LEU A 96 13.97 -16.01 10.82
N ARG A 97 15.22 -15.51 10.83
CA ARG A 97 16.42 -16.33 11.04
C ARG A 97 16.53 -16.86 12.47
N ILE A 98 15.81 -16.26 13.42
CA ILE A 98 15.74 -16.72 14.80
C ILE A 98 15.03 -18.09 14.82
N PRO A 99 15.67 -19.17 15.33
CA PRO A 99 15.11 -20.51 15.33
C PRO A 99 13.74 -20.58 15.98
N GLY A 100 12.75 -21.13 15.27
CA GLY A 100 11.41 -21.35 15.80
C GLY A 100 10.46 -20.14 15.67
N LEU A 101 10.95 -18.92 15.44
CA LEU A 101 10.12 -17.71 15.38
C LEU A 101 9.08 -17.77 14.27
N TYR A 102 9.39 -18.41 13.14
CA TYR A 102 8.45 -18.59 12.03
C TYR A 102 7.11 -19.23 12.47
N ARG A 103 7.12 -20.04 13.54
CA ARG A 103 5.90 -20.71 14.05
C ARG A 103 4.87 -19.73 14.60
N LEU A 104 5.31 -18.55 15.05
CA LEU A 104 4.43 -17.52 15.60
C LEU A 104 3.81 -16.64 14.51
N VAL A 105 4.45 -16.59 13.33
CA VAL A 105 4.04 -15.70 12.22
C VAL A 105 2.59 -15.89 11.80
N PRO A 106 2.06 -17.12 11.57
CA PRO A 106 0.68 -17.27 11.15
C PRO A 106 -0.33 -16.67 12.14
N GLY A 107 -0.12 -16.93 13.44
CA GLY A 107 -1.02 -16.40 14.49
C GLY A 107 -0.95 -14.88 14.61
N VAL A 108 0.25 -14.31 14.60
CA VAL A 108 0.46 -12.85 14.63
C VAL A 108 -0.11 -12.21 13.37
N PHE A 109 0.14 -12.81 12.21
CA PHE A 109 -0.33 -12.29 10.92
C PHE A 109 -1.86 -12.27 10.86
N VAL A 110 -2.54 -13.36 11.19
CA VAL A 110 -4.01 -13.44 11.22
C VAL A 110 -4.60 -12.40 12.17
N LYS A 111 -4.06 -12.30 13.40
CA LYS A 111 -4.55 -11.34 14.39
C LYS A 111 -4.34 -9.90 13.93
N SER A 112 -3.15 -9.59 13.41
CA SER A 112 -2.82 -8.25 12.90
C SER A 112 -3.70 -7.88 11.70
N THR A 113 -3.87 -8.80 10.75
CA THR A 113 -4.71 -8.57 9.57
C THR A 113 -6.16 -8.32 9.95
N ARG A 114 -6.75 -9.11 10.82
CA ARG A 114 -8.12 -8.88 11.31
C ARG A 114 -8.29 -7.52 11.99
N SER A 115 -7.26 -7.02 12.66
CA SER A 115 -7.28 -5.73 13.34
C SER A 115 -7.13 -4.56 12.36
N VAL A 116 -6.19 -4.66 11.44
CA VAL A 116 -5.82 -3.55 10.53
C VAL A 116 -6.69 -3.52 9.28
N PHE A 117 -7.07 -4.68 8.76
CA PHE A 117 -7.85 -4.85 7.54
C PHE A 117 -9.28 -5.35 7.81
N GLY A 118 -9.86 -4.85 8.91
CA GLY A 118 -11.21 -5.20 9.33
C GLY A 118 -12.29 -4.27 8.76
N PRO A 119 -13.58 -4.55 9.07
CA PRO A 119 -14.72 -3.76 8.58
C PRO A 119 -14.66 -2.29 8.98
N ALA A 120 -14.14 -1.97 10.17
CA ALA A 120 -13.98 -0.59 10.63
C ALA A 120 -13.04 0.22 9.72
N ALA A 121 -12.06 -0.43 9.09
CA ALA A 121 -11.19 0.18 8.10
C ALA A 121 -11.78 0.20 6.67
N GLY A 122 -12.99 -0.34 6.49
CA GLY A 122 -13.68 -0.38 5.19
C GLY A 122 -13.38 -1.62 4.37
N PHE A 123 -12.70 -2.62 4.94
CA PHE A 123 -12.52 -3.92 4.28
C PHE A 123 -13.71 -4.84 4.55
N ASP A 124 -14.00 -5.69 3.58
CA ASP A 124 -14.89 -6.85 3.75
C ASP A 124 -14.13 -8.09 3.30
N SER A 125 -14.09 -9.10 4.15
CA SER A 125 -13.36 -10.33 3.89
C SER A 125 -14.15 -11.56 4.33
N LYS A 126 -14.01 -12.64 3.56
CA LYS A 126 -14.56 -13.94 3.87
C LYS A 126 -13.45 -14.93 4.16
N GLU A 127 -13.35 -15.37 5.41
CA GLU A 127 -12.43 -16.45 5.76
C GLU A 127 -12.98 -17.78 5.27
N LEU A 128 -12.20 -18.47 4.44
CA LEU A 128 -12.57 -19.74 3.83
C LEU A 128 -11.99 -20.93 4.60
N GLN A 129 -10.80 -20.76 5.21
CA GLN A 129 -10.13 -21.76 6.00
C GLN A 129 -9.28 -21.13 7.08
N VAL A 130 -9.44 -21.60 8.31
CA VAL A 130 -8.62 -21.19 9.46
C VAL A 130 -8.26 -22.42 10.25
N GLY A 131 -6.96 -22.72 10.42
CA GLY A 131 -6.47 -23.85 11.18
C GLY A 131 -5.52 -24.74 10.37
N ASN A 132 -4.95 -25.75 11.04
CA ASN A 132 -3.97 -26.68 10.45
C ASN A 132 -2.79 -26.00 9.72
N GLY A 133 -2.35 -24.82 10.22
CA GLY A 133 -1.29 -24.05 9.61
C GLY A 133 -1.69 -23.31 8.32
N ILE A 134 -2.98 -23.30 7.95
CA ILE A 134 -3.51 -22.63 6.77
C ILE A 134 -4.46 -21.52 7.21
N TRP A 135 -4.29 -20.34 6.60
CA TRP A 135 -5.27 -19.28 6.64
C TRP A 135 -5.58 -18.84 5.21
N ARG A 136 -6.82 -19.01 4.80
CA ARG A 136 -7.30 -18.61 3.49
C ARG A 136 -8.44 -17.61 3.64
N VAL A 137 -8.30 -16.49 2.95
CA VAL A 137 -9.25 -15.38 3.01
C VAL A 137 -9.46 -14.82 1.60
N ASP A 138 -10.72 -14.55 1.28
CA ASP A 138 -11.09 -13.77 0.09
C ASP A 138 -11.42 -12.34 0.54
N MET A 139 -10.80 -11.34 -0.09
CA MET A 139 -11.09 -9.93 0.12
C MET A 139 -12.20 -9.52 -0.84
N MET A 140 -13.40 -9.23 -0.31
CA MET A 140 -14.59 -8.86 -1.10
C MET A 140 -14.69 -7.35 -1.31
N LYS A 141 -14.08 -6.55 -0.41
CA LYS A 141 -14.04 -5.08 -0.47
C LYS A 141 -12.71 -4.58 0.07
N CYS A 142 -12.14 -3.59 -0.61
CA CYS A 142 -10.85 -3.02 -0.25
C CYS A 142 -10.87 -1.50 -0.41
N PRO A 143 -10.62 -0.71 0.64
CA PRO A 143 -10.63 0.76 0.55
C PRO A 143 -9.55 1.30 -0.39
N TYR A 144 -8.46 0.57 -0.63
CA TYR A 144 -7.46 0.96 -1.65
C TYR A 144 -8.07 0.95 -3.04
N HIS A 145 -8.75 -0.15 -3.41
CA HIS A 145 -9.44 -0.27 -4.70
C HIS A 145 -10.56 0.78 -4.82
N ASP A 146 -11.46 0.82 -3.83
CA ASP A 146 -12.63 1.70 -3.89
C ASP A 146 -12.23 3.18 -3.97
N THR A 147 -11.17 3.59 -3.25
CA THR A 147 -10.70 4.97 -3.27
C THR A 147 -10.00 5.29 -4.59
N CYS A 148 -9.14 4.40 -5.10
CA CYS A 148 -8.52 4.60 -6.41
C CYS A 148 -9.56 4.70 -7.53
N VAL A 149 -10.61 3.88 -7.51
CA VAL A 149 -11.73 3.98 -8.46
C VAL A 149 -12.47 5.31 -8.33
N ALA A 150 -12.78 5.72 -7.09
CA ALA A 150 -13.50 6.96 -6.83
C ALA A 150 -12.75 8.22 -7.33
N TYR A 151 -11.41 8.18 -7.31
CA TYR A 151 -10.55 9.26 -7.83
C TYR A 151 -10.08 9.04 -9.29
N GLY A 152 -10.65 8.06 -10.01
CA GLY A 152 -10.38 7.86 -11.45
C GLY A 152 -9.01 7.30 -11.78
N CYS A 153 -8.36 6.64 -10.82
CA CYS A 153 -7.04 6.02 -10.98
C CYS A 153 -7.02 4.54 -10.51
N PRO A 154 -7.95 3.67 -11.03
CA PRO A 154 -8.05 2.28 -10.57
C PRO A 154 -6.76 1.48 -10.74
N GLU A 155 -5.96 1.77 -11.76
CA GLU A 155 -4.67 1.14 -12.03
C GLU A 155 -3.67 1.32 -10.88
N LEU A 156 -3.74 2.42 -10.14
CA LEU A 156 -2.87 2.68 -8.99
C LEU A 156 -3.05 1.64 -7.87
N CYS A 157 -4.24 1.04 -7.76
CA CYS A 157 -4.51 0.00 -6.78
C CYS A 157 -3.54 -1.17 -6.89
N CYS A 158 -3.12 -1.53 -8.11
CA CYS A 158 -2.19 -2.62 -8.36
C CYS A 158 -0.85 -2.43 -7.66
N CYS A 159 -0.35 -1.18 -7.56
CA CYS A 159 0.90 -0.87 -6.86
C CYS A 159 0.86 -1.31 -5.40
N PHE A 160 -0.26 -1.04 -4.72
CA PHE A 160 -0.45 -1.45 -3.33
C PHE A 160 -0.68 -2.96 -3.19
N CYS A 161 -1.36 -3.59 -4.14
CA CYS A 161 -1.53 -5.04 -4.15
C CYS A 161 -0.19 -5.76 -4.29
N ASP A 162 0.67 -5.34 -5.21
CA ASP A 162 1.96 -5.98 -5.46
C ASP A 162 2.90 -5.91 -4.26
N SER A 163 2.75 -4.90 -3.40
CA SER A 163 3.56 -4.76 -2.19
C SER A 163 3.42 -5.93 -1.21
N ASP A 164 2.25 -6.58 -1.16
CA ASP A 164 2.04 -7.73 -0.30
C ASP A 164 2.86 -8.94 -0.80
N ASP A 165 2.85 -9.19 -2.11
CA ASP A 165 3.63 -10.29 -2.70
C ASP A 165 5.13 -10.08 -2.47
N ILE A 166 5.61 -8.85 -2.64
CA ILE A 166 7.00 -8.48 -2.38
C ILE A 166 7.36 -8.62 -0.91
N SER A 167 6.45 -8.22 -0.01
CA SER A 167 6.70 -8.22 1.43
C SER A 167 6.70 -9.64 2.03
N TYR A 168 5.84 -10.53 1.53
CA TYR A 168 5.55 -11.80 2.21
C TYR A 168 6.02 -13.04 1.46
N ALA A 169 6.20 -13.00 0.14
CA ALA A 169 6.67 -14.16 -0.61
C ALA A 169 8.13 -14.49 -0.26
N GLY A 170 8.40 -15.77 0.03
CA GLY A 170 9.77 -16.24 0.25
C GLY A 170 10.41 -15.84 1.60
N LEU A 171 9.64 -15.32 2.57
CA LEU A 171 10.15 -14.91 3.89
C LEU A 171 10.87 -16.03 4.64
N HIS A 172 10.37 -17.25 4.54
CA HIS A 172 10.94 -18.43 5.20
C HIS A 172 10.48 -19.71 4.49
N PRO A 173 11.32 -20.75 4.33
CA PRO A 173 10.95 -21.97 3.60
C PRO A 173 9.69 -22.71 4.12
N LYS A 174 9.30 -22.47 5.37
CA LYS A 174 8.10 -23.06 5.99
C LYS A 174 6.90 -22.12 6.02
N LEU A 175 7.01 -20.93 5.46
CA LEU A 175 5.92 -19.97 5.34
C LEU A 175 5.64 -19.76 3.87
N ILE A 176 4.47 -20.19 3.43
CA ILE A 176 4.04 -20.07 2.04
C ILE A 176 3.04 -18.93 1.94
N TRP A 177 3.43 -17.88 1.21
CA TRP A 177 2.53 -16.85 0.74
C TRP A 177 1.98 -17.27 -0.62
N HIS A 178 0.66 -17.25 -0.77
CA HIS A 178 0.01 -17.57 -2.03
C HIS A 178 -1.21 -16.68 -2.23
N ARG A 179 -1.29 -16.02 -3.36
CA ARG A 179 -2.42 -15.18 -3.76
C ARG A 179 -2.81 -15.51 -5.20
N THR A 180 -4.10 -15.72 -5.43
CA THR A 180 -4.62 -16.07 -6.76
C THR A 180 -5.13 -14.85 -7.53
N LYS A 181 -5.74 -13.88 -6.82
CA LYS A 181 -6.39 -12.69 -7.41
C LYS A 181 -6.23 -11.48 -6.53
N THR A 182 -6.43 -10.31 -7.12
CA THR A 182 -6.60 -9.03 -6.41
C THR A 182 -7.78 -8.28 -6.99
N LEU A 183 -8.46 -7.46 -6.18
CA LEU A 183 -9.56 -6.60 -6.66
C LEU A 183 -9.08 -5.59 -7.72
N GLY A 184 -7.82 -5.17 -7.64
CA GLY A 184 -7.24 -4.24 -8.62
C GLY A 184 -6.98 -4.83 -9.99
N ARG A 185 -6.99 -6.16 -10.13
CA ARG A 185 -6.73 -6.86 -11.42
C ARG A 185 -7.91 -7.68 -11.94
N GLY A 186 -9.02 -7.75 -11.19
CA GLY A 186 -10.22 -8.54 -11.52
C GLY A 186 -10.12 -10.01 -11.17
#